data_48f3df27608211256a119df7b296ace0
#
_entry.id   48f3df27608211256a119df7b296ace0
#
_cell.length_a   1.000
_cell.length_b   1.000
_cell.length_c   1.000
_cell.angle_alpha   90.00
_cell.angle_beta   90.00
_cell.angle_gamma   90.00
#
_symmetry.space_group_name_H-M   'P 1'
#
loop_
_entity.id
_entity.type
_entity.pdbx_description
1 polymer ?
#
loop_
_entity_poly.entity_id
_entity_poly.type
_entity_poly.pdbx_seq_one_letter_code
_entity_poly.pdbx_strand_id
1 'polypeptide(L)'
;MEANAASKTFFRSAFLLKLRESFVSVLPIVAVISILFFTGVIADFGLPAYISFLICSVLIVIGLSLFNIGAEASMSAIGKIIGESLFKKRKIFFVVAMTFIIGVLVTIAEPDLKVTASQIGVDELLLIGMIGVGVGLFVVFGVLRIIFNKNLNIMFICFYGLVFMLAGITNPKFLPICFDSGGVTTGPVTVPFILAFGAGLAASTASNGRSGEDSFGLTALASVGPILTVMVLSLFLDVDSMVYVWSDNPLTTYETFEGFWPAFFSSAGEHFLGELGMVGIAIAPTTVFYLIYDLIFIKSRRVRIVRILINMLYAYFGLVIFLAAVNLGFLPVAQEVGKGLGASEGTLGIAILIGAAFGLFGVIAEPAVHVLIRQIETVSEGTVKSLTVGFVMALSVGGGVALAIIRAYYGFSILYYMIPGYIIALGLSFLVPKIYTAMAFDSGGVASGPMASTFVVPFVIGFTYSAHGAESVFENAFGAVAMIALMPLIVVQGMGLYANIKRSINNYMVRKRFHEDDDLVIISFEEANA
;
A
#
# COMPACT_ATOMS: atom_id res chain seq x y z
N MET A 1 -40.23 -5.66 -6.32
CA MET A 1 -39.62 -5.08 -7.52
C MET A 1 -38.78 -3.84 -7.16
N GLU A 2 -39.24 -2.93 -6.33
CA GLU A 2 -38.50 -1.70 -5.94
C GLU A 2 -37.16 -1.95 -5.22
N ALA A 3 -37.07 -2.92 -4.33
CA ALA A 3 -35.82 -3.25 -3.65
C ALA A 3 -34.72 -3.76 -4.61
N ASN A 4 -35.11 -4.45 -5.69
CA ASN A 4 -34.20 -4.91 -6.75
C ASN A 4 -33.75 -3.76 -7.67
N ALA A 5 -34.60 -2.78 -7.91
CA ALA A 5 -34.28 -1.60 -8.70
C ALA A 5 -33.31 -0.67 -7.93
N ALA A 6 -33.57 -0.44 -6.64
CA ALA A 6 -32.69 0.34 -5.76
C ALA A 6 -31.30 -0.31 -5.60
N SER A 7 -31.25 -1.64 -5.48
CA SER A 7 -29.98 -2.39 -5.41
C SER A 7 -29.17 -2.30 -6.73
N LYS A 8 -29.84 -2.37 -7.88
CA LYS A 8 -29.18 -2.25 -9.20
C LYS A 8 -28.67 -0.82 -9.46
N THR A 9 -29.43 0.19 -9.05
CA THR A 9 -29.03 1.60 -9.18
C THR A 9 -27.84 1.93 -8.27
N PHE A 10 -27.84 1.41 -7.05
CA PHE A 10 -26.74 1.56 -6.10
C PHE A 10 -25.46 0.87 -6.59
N PHE A 11 -25.53 -0.37 -7.09
CA PHE A 11 -24.39 -1.07 -7.64
C PHE A 11 -23.82 -0.36 -8.88
N ARG A 12 -24.70 0.11 -9.77
CA ARG A 12 -24.28 0.87 -10.96
C ARG A 12 -23.57 2.18 -10.59
N SER A 13 -24.04 2.89 -9.60
CA SER A 13 -23.40 4.14 -9.12
C SER A 13 -22.05 3.86 -8.43
N ALA A 14 -21.94 2.82 -7.63
CA ALA A 14 -20.70 2.41 -6.98
C ALA A 14 -19.66 1.92 -8.01
N PHE A 15 -20.09 1.13 -9.01
CA PHE A 15 -19.21 0.66 -10.08
C PHE A 15 -18.67 1.83 -10.91
N LEU A 16 -19.53 2.77 -11.32
CA LEU A 16 -19.10 3.95 -12.09
C LEU A 16 -18.14 4.84 -11.30
N LEU A 17 -18.34 4.96 -9.97
CA LEU A 17 -17.43 5.69 -9.12
C LEU A 17 -16.05 5.03 -9.08
N LYS A 18 -15.99 3.71 -8.84
CA LYS A 18 -14.72 2.95 -8.81
C LYS A 18 -14.06 2.89 -10.19
N LEU A 19 -14.85 2.81 -11.26
CA LEU A 19 -14.32 2.89 -12.62
C LEU A 19 -13.66 4.24 -12.89
N ARG A 20 -14.28 5.33 -12.44
CA ARG A 20 -13.69 6.66 -12.54
C ARG A 20 -12.43 6.78 -11.69
N GLU A 21 -12.42 6.27 -10.46
CA GLU A 21 -11.24 6.25 -9.59
C GLU A 21 -10.10 5.49 -10.28
N SER A 22 -10.32 4.25 -10.75
CA SER A 22 -9.32 3.45 -11.44
C SER A 22 -8.85 4.06 -12.77
N PHE A 23 -9.75 4.70 -13.51
CA PHE A 23 -9.39 5.41 -14.74
C PHE A 23 -8.47 6.60 -14.46
N VAL A 24 -8.78 7.41 -13.44
CA VAL A 24 -7.93 8.53 -13.01
C VAL A 24 -6.56 8.04 -12.53
N SER A 25 -6.49 6.81 -11.98
CA SER A 25 -5.26 6.15 -11.55
C SER A 25 -4.32 5.85 -12.72
N VAL A 26 -4.85 5.21 -13.74
CA VAL A 26 -4.07 4.66 -14.86
C VAL A 26 -3.77 5.72 -15.92
N LEU A 27 -4.69 6.68 -16.12
CA LEU A 27 -4.59 7.70 -17.17
C LEU A 27 -3.28 8.49 -17.19
N PRO A 28 -2.73 8.97 -16.06
CA PRO A 28 -1.47 9.72 -16.08
C PRO A 28 -0.29 8.88 -16.54
N ILE A 29 -0.24 7.60 -16.16
CA ILE A 29 0.80 6.67 -16.61
C ILE A 29 0.68 6.46 -18.11
N VAL A 30 -0.54 6.22 -18.61
CA VAL A 30 -0.81 6.12 -20.05
C VAL A 30 -0.39 7.40 -20.77
N ALA A 31 -0.69 8.56 -20.22
CA ALA A 31 -0.32 9.84 -20.82
C ALA A 31 1.22 10.02 -20.91
N VAL A 32 1.95 9.69 -19.84
CA VAL A 32 3.42 9.78 -19.83
C VAL A 32 4.03 8.80 -20.83
N ILE A 33 3.59 7.54 -20.83
CA ILE A 33 4.07 6.53 -21.80
C ILE A 33 3.74 6.93 -23.23
N SER A 34 2.55 7.49 -23.48
CA SER A 34 2.17 7.99 -24.82
C SER A 34 3.09 9.13 -25.26
N ILE A 35 3.41 10.08 -24.37
CA ILE A 35 4.35 11.17 -24.68
C ILE A 35 5.72 10.60 -25.03
N LEU A 36 6.23 9.64 -24.25
CA LEU A 36 7.53 9.01 -24.49
C LEU A 36 7.56 8.25 -25.81
N PHE A 37 6.47 7.55 -26.14
CA PHE A 37 6.33 6.84 -27.42
C PHE A 37 6.36 7.81 -28.61
N PHE A 38 5.52 8.87 -28.61
CA PHE A 38 5.43 9.80 -29.73
C PHE A 38 6.64 10.73 -29.87
N THR A 39 7.39 10.96 -28.77
CA THR A 39 8.64 11.75 -28.83
C THR A 39 9.85 10.94 -29.26
N GLY A 40 9.71 9.60 -29.36
CA GLY A 40 10.83 8.72 -29.74
C GLY A 40 11.99 8.69 -28.72
N VAL A 41 11.73 9.07 -27.48
CA VAL A 41 12.74 9.03 -26.40
C VAL A 41 13.18 7.59 -26.12
N ILE A 42 12.31 6.62 -26.39
CA ILE A 42 12.59 5.18 -26.25
C ILE A 42 12.67 4.58 -27.65
N ALA A 43 13.88 4.33 -28.14
CA ALA A 43 14.13 3.94 -29.53
C ALA A 43 13.57 2.54 -29.88
N ASP A 44 13.54 1.61 -28.93
CA ASP A 44 13.19 0.19 -29.17
C ASP A 44 11.73 -0.14 -28.83
N PHE A 45 10.87 0.88 -28.65
CA PHE A 45 9.46 0.69 -28.28
C PHE A 45 8.53 0.72 -29.50
N GLY A 46 8.22 -0.47 -30.04
CA GLY A 46 7.41 -0.62 -31.25
C GLY A 46 5.93 -0.27 -31.06
N LEU A 47 5.25 0.05 -32.18
CA LEU A 47 3.79 0.34 -32.18
C LEU A 47 2.94 -0.85 -31.65
N PRO A 48 3.26 -2.14 -31.95
CA PRO A 48 2.51 -3.26 -31.36
C PRO A 48 2.61 -3.32 -29.84
N ALA A 49 3.79 -3.08 -29.25
CA ALA A 49 4.01 -3.02 -27.81
C ALA A 49 3.20 -1.87 -27.16
N TYR A 50 3.16 -0.70 -27.80
CA TYR A 50 2.35 0.42 -27.34
C TYR A 50 0.84 0.11 -27.37
N ILE A 51 0.34 -0.57 -28.40
CA ILE A 51 -1.06 -0.98 -28.49
C ILE A 51 -1.38 -2.05 -27.43
N SER A 52 -0.50 -3.03 -27.20
CA SER A 52 -0.70 -4.00 -26.13
C SER A 52 -0.80 -3.32 -24.76
N PHE A 53 0.05 -2.33 -24.49
CA PHE A 53 -0.01 -1.51 -23.28
C PHE A 53 -1.33 -0.77 -23.13
N LEU A 54 -1.87 -0.17 -24.20
CA LEU A 54 -3.16 0.52 -24.16
C LEU A 54 -4.32 -0.44 -23.87
N ILE A 55 -4.34 -1.61 -24.52
CA ILE A 55 -5.35 -2.64 -24.26
C ILE A 55 -5.26 -3.12 -22.81
N CYS A 56 -4.05 -3.44 -22.34
CA CYS A 56 -3.82 -3.85 -20.95
C CYS A 56 -4.19 -2.75 -19.95
N SER A 57 -3.94 -1.48 -20.26
CA SER A 57 -4.36 -0.34 -19.41
C SER A 57 -5.89 -0.28 -19.24
N VAL A 58 -6.66 -0.54 -20.30
CA VAL A 58 -8.14 -0.62 -20.20
C VAL A 58 -8.56 -1.82 -19.35
N LEU A 59 -7.92 -2.98 -19.52
CA LEU A 59 -8.20 -4.17 -18.71
C LEU A 59 -7.83 -3.94 -17.23
N ILE A 60 -6.72 -3.23 -16.95
CA ILE A 60 -6.33 -2.83 -15.59
C ILE A 60 -7.40 -1.94 -14.95
N VAL A 61 -7.92 -0.94 -15.66
CA VAL A 61 -9.00 -0.08 -15.15
C VAL A 61 -10.25 -0.90 -14.80
N ILE A 62 -10.64 -1.83 -15.63
CA ILE A 62 -11.81 -2.71 -15.38
C ILE A 62 -11.51 -3.66 -14.21
N GLY A 63 -10.37 -4.35 -14.25
CA GLY A 63 -9.95 -5.32 -13.25
C GLY A 63 -9.83 -4.68 -11.86
N LEU A 64 -9.11 -3.55 -11.77
CA LEU A 64 -8.92 -2.80 -10.54
C LEU A 64 -10.24 -2.26 -9.97
N SER A 65 -11.15 -1.79 -10.83
CA SER A 65 -12.47 -1.31 -10.41
C SER A 65 -13.30 -2.42 -9.78
N LEU A 66 -13.36 -3.57 -10.44
CA LEU A 66 -14.10 -4.73 -9.97
C LEU A 66 -13.49 -5.31 -8.69
N PHE A 67 -12.16 -5.38 -8.65
CA PHE A 67 -11.40 -5.84 -7.50
C PHE A 67 -11.63 -4.93 -6.27
N ASN A 68 -11.49 -3.60 -6.42
CA ASN A 68 -11.66 -2.66 -5.32
C ASN A 68 -13.08 -2.70 -4.73
N ILE A 69 -14.11 -2.83 -5.56
CA ILE A 69 -15.49 -2.99 -5.07
C ILE A 69 -15.62 -4.26 -4.23
N GLY A 70 -15.11 -5.36 -4.77
CA GLY A 70 -15.19 -6.65 -4.11
C GLY A 70 -14.38 -6.72 -2.83
N ALA A 71 -13.12 -6.31 -2.88
CA ALA A 71 -12.19 -6.37 -1.76
C ALA A 71 -12.62 -5.44 -0.62
N GLU A 72 -12.91 -4.16 -0.91
CA GLU A 72 -13.34 -3.20 0.11
C GLU A 72 -14.62 -3.68 0.82
N ALA A 73 -15.64 -4.11 0.06
CA ALA A 73 -16.91 -4.52 0.63
C ALA A 73 -16.84 -5.87 1.38
N SER A 74 -15.99 -6.81 0.95
CA SER A 74 -15.82 -8.10 1.63
C SER A 74 -14.84 -8.01 2.79
N MET A 75 -13.62 -7.48 2.58
CA MET A 75 -12.56 -7.48 3.58
C MET A 75 -12.86 -6.56 4.76
N SER A 76 -13.42 -5.36 4.51
CA SER A 76 -13.87 -4.46 5.60
C SER A 76 -15.00 -5.10 6.41
N ALA A 77 -15.96 -5.79 5.75
CA ALA A 77 -17.04 -6.47 6.46
C ALA A 77 -16.50 -7.63 7.32
N ILE A 78 -15.62 -8.47 6.76
CA ILE A 78 -14.99 -9.60 7.45
C ILE A 78 -14.17 -9.08 8.63
N GLY A 79 -13.29 -8.10 8.41
CA GLY A 79 -12.44 -7.50 9.44
C GLY A 79 -13.27 -6.96 10.60
N LYS A 80 -14.28 -6.15 10.32
CA LYS A 80 -15.17 -5.60 11.34
C LYS A 80 -15.89 -6.68 12.15
N ILE A 81 -16.49 -7.65 11.47
CA ILE A 81 -17.25 -8.74 12.12
C ILE A 81 -16.35 -9.55 13.05
N ILE A 82 -15.15 -9.91 12.57
CA ILE A 82 -14.20 -10.68 13.38
C ILE A 82 -13.69 -9.82 14.54
N GLY A 83 -13.27 -8.57 14.31
CA GLY A 83 -12.81 -7.65 15.35
C GLY A 83 -13.83 -7.46 16.48
N GLU A 84 -15.09 -7.24 16.14
CA GLU A 84 -16.18 -7.10 17.12
C GLU A 84 -16.47 -8.38 17.92
N SER A 85 -16.31 -9.56 17.28
CA SER A 85 -16.65 -10.84 17.89
C SER A 85 -15.53 -11.44 18.72
N LEU A 86 -14.28 -11.13 18.37
CA LEU A 86 -13.08 -11.79 18.90
C LEU A 86 -12.93 -11.55 20.41
N PHE A 87 -13.29 -10.35 20.87
CA PHE A 87 -13.11 -9.94 22.26
C PHE A 87 -14.26 -10.38 23.20
N LYS A 88 -15.44 -10.66 22.65
CA LYS A 88 -16.62 -11.04 23.46
C LYS A 88 -16.40 -12.41 24.13
N LYS A 89 -15.96 -12.39 25.39
CA LYS A 89 -15.84 -13.60 26.27
C LYS A 89 -14.78 -14.64 25.85
N ARG A 90 -13.67 -14.25 25.18
CA ARG A 90 -12.63 -15.17 24.75
C ARG A 90 -11.35 -15.06 25.59
N LYS A 91 -10.66 -16.19 25.76
CA LYS A 91 -9.33 -16.22 26.37
C LYS A 91 -8.34 -15.51 25.46
N ILE A 92 -7.39 -14.78 26.03
CA ILE A 92 -6.37 -14.01 25.28
C ILE A 92 -5.60 -14.88 24.29
N PHE A 93 -5.32 -16.13 24.64
CA PHE A 93 -4.67 -17.09 23.75
C PHE A 93 -5.48 -17.32 22.45
N PHE A 94 -6.81 -17.42 22.55
CA PHE A 94 -7.68 -17.55 21.38
C PHE A 94 -7.64 -16.31 20.50
N VAL A 95 -7.63 -15.11 21.10
CA VAL A 95 -7.53 -13.84 20.38
C VAL A 95 -6.21 -13.78 19.62
N VAL A 96 -5.10 -14.11 20.27
CA VAL A 96 -3.76 -14.16 19.66
C VAL A 96 -3.70 -15.14 18.49
N ALA A 97 -4.15 -16.40 18.70
CA ALA A 97 -4.11 -17.43 17.67
C ALA A 97 -4.95 -17.05 16.43
N MET A 98 -6.19 -16.58 16.65
CA MET A 98 -7.07 -16.17 15.54
C MET A 98 -6.54 -14.93 14.81
N THR A 99 -6.02 -13.96 15.53
CA THR A 99 -5.40 -12.77 14.92
C THR A 99 -4.19 -13.14 14.07
N PHE A 100 -3.33 -14.04 14.56
CA PHE A 100 -2.18 -14.53 13.81
C PHE A 100 -2.62 -15.20 12.51
N ILE A 101 -3.52 -16.19 12.60
CA ILE A 101 -3.99 -16.95 11.43
C ILE A 101 -4.58 -16.01 10.37
N ILE A 102 -5.47 -15.10 10.79
CA ILE A 102 -6.12 -14.22 9.82
C ILE A 102 -5.16 -13.17 9.24
N GLY A 103 -4.20 -12.69 10.03
CA GLY A 103 -3.14 -11.81 9.52
C GLY A 103 -2.33 -12.50 8.41
N VAL A 104 -1.93 -13.75 8.61
CA VAL A 104 -1.25 -14.56 7.58
C VAL A 104 -2.13 -14.72 6.34
N LEU A 105 -3.38 -15.15 6.51
CA LEU A 105 -4.28 -15.46 5.39
C LEU A 105 -4.63 -14.24 4.54
N VAL A 106 -4.87 -13.09 5.17
CA VAL A 106 -5.20 -11.86 4.45
C VAL A 106 -4.00 -11.35 3.66
N THR A 107 -2.79 -11.50 4.21
CA THR A 107 -1.55 -11.11 3.53
C THR A 107 -1.24 -11.98 2.32
N ILE A 108 -1.46 -13.29 2.39
CA ILE A 108 -1.27 -14.21 1.25
C ILE A 108 -2.21 -13.83 0.08
N ALA A 109 -3.36 -13.24 0.37
CA ALA A 109 -4.32 -12.79 -0.64
C ALA A 109 -3.95 -11.43 -1.27
N GLU A 110 -2.83 -10.78 -0.87
CA GLU A 110 -2.44 -9.47 -1.38
C GLU A 110 -1.81 -9.56 -2.79
N PRO A 111 -2.38 -8.88 -3.80
CA PRO A 111 -1.90 -8.96 -5.18
C PRO A 111 -0.50 -8.39 -5.36
N ASP A 112 -0.19 -7.28 -4.68
CA ASP A 112 1.07 -6.57 -4.82
C ASP A 112 2.25 -7.41 -4.36
N LEU A 113 2.01 -8.23 -3.34
CA LEU A 113 2.99 -9.17 -2.82
C LEU A 113 3.37 -10.21 -3.87
N LYS A 114 2.40 -10.71 -4.62
CA LYS A 114 2.61 -11.70 -5.66
C LYS A 114 3.40 -11.13 -6.83
N VAL A 115 3.03 -9.93 -7.31
CA VAL A 115 3.76 -9.23 -8.37
C VAL A 115 5.22 -8.97 -7.97
N THR A 116 5.45 -8.57 -6.72
CA THR A 116 6.82 -8.34 -6.25
C THR A 116 7.60 -9.64 -6.10
N ALA A 117 6.98 -10.70 -5.55
CA ALA A 117 7.62 -12.00 -5.36
C ALA A 117 8.09 -12.62 -6.70
N SER A 118 7.28 -12.49 -7.77
CA SER A 118 7.65 -13.00 -9.10
C SER A 118 8.87 -12.31 -9.72
N GLN A 119 9.24 -11.12 -9.24
CA GLN A 119 10.40 -10.36 -9.73
C GLN A 119 11.71 -10.66 -8.98
N ILE A 120 11.67 -11.37 -7.83
CA ILE A 120 12.82 -11.55 -6.95
C ILE A 120 13.62 -12.85 -7.25
N GLY A 121 12.98 -13.83 -7.89
CA GLY A 121 13.67 -15.10 -8.24
C GLY A 121 13.88 -16.05 -7.05
N VAL A 122 13.31 -15.76 -5.88
CA VAL A 122 13.17 -16.69 -4.75
C VAL A 122 11.88 -17.48 -4.92
N ASP A 123 11.79 -18.67 -4.32
CA ASP A 123 10.54 -19.41 -4.29
C ASP A 123 9.39 -18.53 -3.76
N GLU A 124 8.39 -18.29 -4.61
CA GLU A 124 7.31 -17.35 -4.34
C GLU A 124 6.50 -17.74 -3.10
N LEU A 125 6.23 -19.06 -2.91
CA LEU A 125 5.46 -19.53 -1.77
C LEU A 125 6.22 -19.35 -0.46
N LEU A 126 7.53 -19.56 -0.48
CA LEU A 126 8.40 -19.35 0.67
C LEU A 126 8.43 -17.88 1.07
N LEU A 127 8.65 -17.00 0.09
CA LEU A 127 8.72 -15.55 0.33
C LEU A 127 7.38 -15.01 0.83
N ILE A 128 6.27 -15.32 0.14
CA ILE A 128 4.92 -14.91 0.52
C ILE A 128 4.54 -15.47 1.89
N GLY A 129 4.88 -16.73 2.17
CA GLY A 129 4.65 -17.37 3.45
C GLY A 129 5.38 -16.67 4.60
N MET A 130 6.66 -16.36 4.43
CA MET A 130 7.47 -15.65 5.44
C MET A 130 6.96 -14.23 5.69
N ILE A 131 6.59 -13.52 4.65
CA ILE A 131 5.96 -12.20 4.73
C ILE A 131 4.62 -12.30 5.49
N GLY A 132 3.78 -13.28 5.15
CA GLY A 132 2.51 -13.52 5.83
C GLY A 132 2.68 -13.81 7.32
N VAL A 133 3.66 -14.63 7.69
CA VAL A 133 4.02 -14.89 9.10
C VAL A 133 4.42 -13.60 9.81
N GLY A 134 5.23 -12.75 9.15
CA GLY A 134 5.63 -11.43 9.66
C GLY A 134 4.43 -10.55 9.97
N VAL A 135 3.52 -10.39 9.01
CA VAL A 135 2.27 -9.62 9.22
C VAL A 135 1.44 -10.22 10.34
N GLY A 136 1.22 -11.54 10.32
CA GLY A 136 0.44 -12.23 11.35
C GLY A 136 0.96 -11.96 12.75
N LEU A 137 2.27 -12.07 12.98
CA LEU A 137 2.92 -11.79 14.26
C LEU A 137 2.74 -10.32 14.68
N PHE A 138 2.93 -9.38 13.76
CA PHE A 138 2.89 -7.96 14.09
C PHE A 138 1.48 -7.40 14.22
N VAL A 139 0.49 -7.97 13.54
CA VAL A 139 -0.93 -7.72 13.82
C VAL A 139 -1.28 -8.18 15.23
N VAL A 140 -0.75 -9.33 15.69
CA VAL A 140 -0.91 -9.77 17.09
C VAL A 140 -0.31 -8.75 18.05
N PHE A 141 0.91 -8.26 17.82
CA PHE A 141 1.49 -7.19 18.67
C PHE A 141 0.62 -5.93 18.68
N GLY A 142 0.05 -5.55 17.52
CA GLY A 142 -0.88 -4.44 17.43
C GLY A 142 -2.17 -4.65 18.23
N VAL A 143 -2.74 -5.85 18.18
CA VAL A 143 -3.91 -6.22 18.98
C VAL A 143 -3.58 -6.22 20.48
N LEU A 144 -2.45 -6.79 20.87
CA LEU A 144 -1.99 -6.79 22.26
C LEU A 144 -1.74 -5.35 22.76
N ARG A 145 -1.21 -4.47 21.90
CA ARG A 145 -1.09 -3.03 22.21
C ARG A 145 -2.44 -2.42 22.57
N ILE A 146 -3.48 -2.67 21.75
CA ILE A 146 -4.83 -2.15 22.01
C ILE A 146 -5.36 -2.70 23.33
N ILE A 147 -5.26 -4.01 23.56
CA ILE A 147 -5.74 -4.68 24.77
C ILE A 147 -5.04 -4.16 26.04
N PHE A 148 -3.72 -4.02 26.00
CA PHE A 148 -2.92 -3.60 27.15
C PHE A 148 -2.65 -2.09 27.21
N ASN A 149 -3.25 -1.31 26.29
CA ASN A 149 -3.10 0.15 26.20
C ASN A 149 -1.63 0.60 26.21
N LYS A 150 -0.79 -0.06 25.38
CA LYS A 150 0.64 0.25 25.30
C LYS A 150 0.93 1.40 24.34
N ASN A 151 2.01 2.12 24.60
CA ASN A 151 2.42 3.26 23.81
C ASN A 151 2.98 2.81 22.44
N LEU A 152 2.37 3.28 21.35
CA LEU A 152 2.75 2.97 19.98
C LEU A 152 4.17 3.45 19.63
N ASN A 153 4.55 4.67 20.06
CA ASN A 153 5.85 5.24 19.73
C ASN A 153 7.01 4.38 20.30
N ILE A 154 6.85 3.87 21.53
CA ILE A 154 7.86 2.99 22.13
C ILE A 154 7.98 1.69 21.35
N MET A 155 6.86 1.13 20.90
CA MET A 155 6.86 -0.08 20.09
C MET A 155 7.58 0.14 18.75
N PHE A 156 7.33 1.26 18.07
CA PHE A 156 8.04 1.59 16.84
C PHE A 156 9.55 1.74 17.08
N ILE A 157 9.97 2.42 18.13
CA ILE A 157 11.40 2.56 18.45
C ILE A 157 12.04 1.19 18.69
N CYS A 158 11.41 0.32 19.47
CA CYS A 158 11.93 -1.02 19.73
C CYS A 158 12.01 -1.86 18.45
N PHE A 159 10.95 -1.86 17.63
CA PHE A 159 10.90 -2.69 16.44
C PHE A 159 11.80 -2.17 15.32
N TYR A 160 11.83 -0.86 15.07
CA TYR A 160 12.77 -0.30 14.08
C TYR A 160 14.23 -0.37 14.58
N GLY A 161 14.46 -0.28 15.90
CA GLY A 161 15.76 -0.59 16.48
C GLY A 161 16.21 -2.02 16.18
N LEU A 162 15.29 -3.00 16.28
CA LEU A 162 15.55 -4.38 15.90
C LEU A 162 15.77 -4.54 14.40
N VAL A 163 14.99 -3.84 13.55
CA VAL A 163 15.18 -3.82 12.09
C VAL A 163 16.59 -3.35 11.73
N PHE A 164 17.05 -2.22 12.27
CA PHE A 164 18.39 -1.70 11.96
C PHE A 164 19.53 -2.54 12.57
N MET A 165 19.29 -3.21 13.68
CA MET A 165 20.25 -4.18 14.24
C MET A 165 20.40 -5.39 13.30
N LEU A 166 19.29 -5.96 12.81
CA LEU A 166 19.32 -7.06 11.84
C LEU A 166 19.86 -6.61 10.46
N ALA A 167 19.58 -5.38 10.05
CA ALA A 167 20.11 -4.83 8.80
C ALA A 167 21.66 -4.83 8.76
N GLY A 168 22.32 -4.72 9.93
CA GLY A 168 23.77 -4.78 10.04
C GLY A 168 24.38 -6.16 9.76
N ILE A 169 23.59 -7.22 9.82
CA ILE A 169 24.04 -8.61 9.54
C ILE A 169 23.38 -9.19 8.28
N THR A 170 22.40 -8.51 7.71
CA THR A 170 21.72 -8.89 6.45
C THR A 170 22.63 -8.61 5.25
N ASN A 171 22.63 -9.51 4.26
CA ASN A 171 23.38 -9.31 3.02
C ASN A 171 22.93 -8.01 2.31
N PRO A 172 23.86 -7.07 2.00
CA PRO A 172 23.54 -5.80 1.36
C PRO A 172 22.74 -5.93 0.07
N LYS A 173 22.97 -6.99 -0.71
CA LYS A 173 22.27 -7.28 -1.97
C LYS A 173 20.77 -7.57 -1.77
N PHE A 174 20.40 -8.19 -0.65
CA PHE A 174 19.01 -8.55 -0.34
C PHE A 174 18.30 -7.55 0.58
N LEU A 175 19.05 -6.67 1.21
CA LEU A 175 18.53 -5.69 2.17
C LEU A 175 17.43 -4.76 1.61
N PRO A 176 17.53 -4.26 0.36
CA PRO A 176 16.46 -3.46 -0.24
C PRO A 176 15.14 -4.23 -0.37
N ILE A 177 15.21 -5.51 -0.74
CA ILE A 177 14.05 -6.41 -0.83
C ILE A 177 13.39 -6.58 0.54
N CYS A 178 14.20 -6.72 1.61
CA CYS A 178 13.67 -6.80 2.96
C CYS A 178 12.87 -5.55 3.33
N PHE A 179 13.36 -4.36 3.03
CA PHE A 179 12.64 -3.12 3.30
C PHE A 179 11.39 -2.97 2.42
N ASP A 180 11.46 -3.32 1.14
CA ASP A 180 10.31 -3.30 0.22
C ASP A 180 9.18 -4.22 0.69
N SER A 181 9.50 -5.37 1.28
CA SER A 181 8.51 -6.33 1.76
C SER A 181 7.53 -5.71 2.77
N GLY A 182 7.98 -4.74 3.57
CA GLY A 182 7.11 -4.00 4.49
C GLY A 182 6.08 -3.13 3.80
N GLY A 183 6.43 -2.50 2.69
CA GLY A 183 5.53 -1.65 1.91
C GLY A 183 4.53 -2.45 1.07
N VAL A 184 5.00 -3.50 0.41
CA VAL A 184 4.20 -4.32 -0.51
C VAL A 184 3.06 -5.08 0.18
N THR A 185 3.17 -5.34 1.48
CA THR A 185 2.14 -6.08 2.25
C THR A 185 0.90 -5.29 2.59
N THR A 186 0.94 -3.98 2.42
CA THR A 186 -0.15 -3.09 2.81
C THR A 186 -0.83 -2.52 1.57
N GLY A 187 -1.63 -3.32 0.93
CA GLY A 187 -2.36 -2.99 -0.29
C GLY A 187 -3.89 -3.04 -0.15
N PRO A 188 -4.61 -3.14 -1.27
CA PRO A 188 -6.06 -2.98 -1.31
C PRO A 188 -6.88 -4.09 -0.65
N VAL A 189 -6.28 -5.22 -0.26
CA VAL A 189 -6.93 -6.29 0.54
C VAL A 189 -6.64 -6.10 2.02
N THR A 190 -5.37 -5.97 2.35
CA THR A 190 -4.86 -5.99 3.72
C THR A 190 -5.26 -4.73 4.50
N VAL A 191 -5.15 -3.54 3.89
CA VAL A 191 -5.46 -2.27 4.55
C VAL A 191 -6.92 -2.14 4.97
N PRO A 192 -7.93 -2.33 4.08
CA PRO A 192 -9.34 -2.26 4.48
C PRO A 192 -9.70 -3.29 5.55
N PHE A 193 -9.08 -4.48 5.49
CA PHE A 193 -9.29 -5.50 6.50
C PHE A 193 -8.73 -5.07 7.86
N ILE A 194 -7.45 -4.71 7.93
CA ILE A 194 -6.76 -4.36 9.19
C ILE A 194 -7.41 -3.14 9.85
N LEU A 195 -7.74 -2.10 9.09
CA LEU A 195 -8.40 -0.92 9.61
C LEU A 195 -9.79 -1.24 10.17
N ALA A 196 -10.60 -2.02 9.45
CA ALA A 196 -11.92 -2.43 9.91
C ALA A 196 -11.85 -3.40 11.11
N PHE A 197 -10.86 -4.29 11.13
CA PHE A 197 -10.58 -5.20 12.23
C PHE A 197 -10.18 -4.43 13.50
N GLY A 198 -9.25 -3.48 13.37
CA GLY A 198 -8.81 -2.60 14.46
C GLY A 198 -9.96 -1.76 15.02
N ALA A 199 -10.77 -1.16 14.14
CA ALA A 199 -11.95 -0.40 14.53
C ALA A 199 -13.00 -1.27 15.26
N GLY A 200 -13.25 -2.49 14.75
CA GLY A 200 -14.14 -3.46 15.39
C GLY A 200 -13.63 -3.91 16.76
N LEU A 201 -12.33 -4.13 16.89
CA LEU A 201 -11.68 -4.50 18.14
C LEU A 201 -11.77 -3.33 19.15
N ALA A 202 -11.41 -2.11 18.74
CA ALA A 202 -11.46 -0.92 19.57
C ALA A 202 -12.89 -0.64 20.07
N ALA A 203 -13.89 -0.78 19.20
CA ALA A 203 -15.31 -0.64 19.57
C ALA A 203 -15.75 -1.68 20.61
N SER A 204 -15.19 -2.89 20.58
CA SER A 204 -15.53 -3.96 21.53
C SER A 204 -14.80 -3.84 22.88
N THR A 205 -13.68 -3.10 22.93
CA THR A 205 -12.88 -2.84 24.13
C THR A 205 -13.17 -1.50 24.79
N ALA A 206 -13.92 -0.62 24.11
CA ALA A 206 -14.21 0.75 24.57
C ALA A 206 -15.14 0.78 25.80
N SER A 207 -14.57 0.67 26.99
CA SER A 207 -15.24 1.07 28.23
C SER A 207 -15.07 2.57 28.59
N ASN A 208 -14.17 3.31 27.92
CA ASN A 208 -13.70 4.64 28.33
C ASN A 208 -13.66 5.72 27.22
N GLY A 209 -14.47 5.66 26.16
CA GLY A 209 -14.68 6.82 25.27
C GLY A 209 -13.53 7.17 24.29
N ARG A 210 -12.44 6.38 24.21
CA ARG A 210 -11.26 6.62 23.34
C ARG A 210 -11.22 5.76 22.07
N SER A 211 -12.32 5.19 21.67
CA SER A 211 -12.41 4.12 20.66
C SER A 211 -11.91 4.45 19.24
N GLY A 212 -11.76 5.73 18.87
CA GLY A 212 -11.35 6.11 17.51
C GLY A 212 -9.83 6.17 17.32
N GLU A 213 -9.08 6.63 18.31
CA GLU A 213 -7.63 6.84 18.20
C GLU A 213 -6.83 5.53 18.27
N ASP A 214 -7.33 4.53 19.00
CA ASP A 214 -6.63 3.27 19.23
C ASP A 214 -6.62 2.33 18.01
N SER A 215 -7.49 2.57 17.01
CA SER A 215 -7.52 1.79 15.76
C SER A 215 -6.36 2.08 14.81
N PHE A 216 -5.73 3.25 14.92
CA PHE A 216 -4.59 3.63 14.08
C PHE A 216 -3.27 3.03 14.55
N GLY A 217 -2.33 2.88 13.62
CA GLY A 217 -1.01 2.31 13.82
C GLY A 217 -0.98 0.78 13.75
N LEU A 218 -2.11 0.13 13.47
CA LEU A 218 -2.18 -1.31 13.31
C LEU A 218 -1.58 -1.75 11.97
N THR A 219 -1.87 -1.01 10.90
CA THR A 219 -1.30 -1.24 9.56
C THR A 219 0.20 -1.00 9.57
N ALA A 220 0.64 0.06 10.23
CA ALA A 220 2.05 0.37 10.39
C ALA A 220 2.84 -0.70 11.16
N LEU A 221 2.27 -1.26 12.22
CA LEU A 221 2.89 -2.39 12.91
C LEU A 221 2.94 -3.62 12.01
N ALA A 222 1.86 -3.90 11.26
CA ALA A 222 1.79 -5.01 10.33
C ALA A 222 2.92 -4.97 9.27
N SER A 223 3.32 -3.77 8.81
CA SER A 223 4.38 -3.62 7.79
C SER A 223 5.81 -3.83 8.33
N VAL A 224 6.03 -3.71 9.64
CA VAL A 224 7.36 -3.99 10.23
C VAL A 224 7.67 -5.49 10.26
N GLY A 225 6.65 -6.32 10.44
CA GLY A 225 6.79 -7.77 10.51
C GLY A 225 7.49 -8.40 9.30
N PRO A 226 7.01 -8.14 8.08
CA PRO A 226 7.64 -8.59 6.85
C PRO A 226 9.10 -8.21 6.73
N ILE A 227 9.46 -6.97 7.05
CA ILE A 227 10.85 -6.53 7.02
C ILE A 227 11.73 -7.46 7.85
N LEU A 228 11.32 -7.74 9.09
CA LEU A 228 12.08 -8.61 9.99
C LEU A 228 12.09 -10.07 9.53
N THR A 229 10.96 -10.62 9.09
CA THR A 229 10.90 -12.02 8.67
C THR A 229 11.64 -12.28 7.37
N VAL A 230 11.65 -11.34 6.43
CA VAL A 230 12.43 -11.45 5.18
C VAL A 230 13.92 -11.23 5.45
N MET A 231 14.32 -10.35 6.41
CA MET A 231 15.71 -10.28 6.88
C MET A 231 16.18 -11.61 7.49
N VAL A 232 15.34 -12.23 8.32
CA VAL A 232 15.66 -13.56 8.87
C VAL A 232 15.74 -14.60 7.76
N LEU A 233 14.81 -14.59 6.79
CA LEU A 233 14.86 -15.49 5.64
C LEU A 233 16.16 -15.34 4.86
N SER A 234 16.62 -14.12 4.63
CA SER A 234 17.84 -13.84 3.87
C SER A 234 19.10 -14.45 4.46
N LEU A 235 19.13 -14.74 5.77
CA LEU A 235 20.25 -15.41 6.43
C LEU A 235 20.37 -16.90 6.06
N PHE A 236 19.31 -17.49 5.49
CA PHE A 236 19.25 -18.89 5.07
C PHE A 236 19.31 -19.06 3.55
N LEU A 237 19.32 -17.96 2.78
CA LEU A 237 19.40 -17.96 1.33
C LEU A 237 20.85 -17.76 0.86
N ASP A 238 21.22 -18.42 -0.23
CA ASP A 238 22.48 -18.13 -0.93
C ASP A 238 22.29 -16.90 -1.84
N VAL A 239 22.26 -15.72 -1.21
CA VAL A 239 22.01 -14.44 -1.87
C VAL A 239 23.14 -14.05 -2.84
N ASP A 240 24.36 -14.49 -2.58
CA ASP A 240 25.54 -14.12 -3.40
C ASP A 240 25.45 -14.73 -4.79
N SER A 241 24.87 -15.92 -4.92
CA SER A 241 24.66 -16.61 -6.20
C SER A 241 23.47 -16.06 -7.00
N MET A 242 22.61 -15.23 -6.41
CA MET A 242 21.42 -14.69 -7.08
C MET A 242 21.83 -13.62 -8.12
N VAL A 243 21.38 -13.82 -9.36
CA VAL A 243 21.50 -12.86 -10.45
C VAL A 243 20.12 -12.61 -11.02
N TYR A 244 19.80 -11.36 -11.30
CA TYR A 244 18.51 -11.01 -11.90
C TYR A 244 18.45 -11.56 -13.33
N VAL A 245 17.43 -12.37 -13.62
CA VAL A 245 17.22 -12.91 -14.96
C VAL A 245 16.25 -12.00 -15.70
N TRP A 246 16.77 -11.29 -16.70
CA TRP A 246 15.93 -10.52 -17.59
C TRP A 246 15.09 -11.46 -18.44
N SER A 247 13.79 -11.28 -18.41
CA SER A 247 12.86 -12.03 -19.25
C SER A 247 12.33 -11.11 -20.34
N ASP A 248 12.79 -11.34 -21.57
CA ASP A 248 12.24 -10.63 -22.72
C ASP A 248 10.77 -11.03 -22.91
N ASN A 249 9.89 -10.04 -22.91
CA ASN A 249 8.49 -10.27 -23.24
C ASN A 249 8.36 -10.31 -24.76
N PRO A 250 7.85 -11.42 -25.32
CA PRO A 250 7.71 -11.54 -26.79
C PRO A 250 6.90 -10.39 -27.41
N LEU A 251 5.93 -9.84 -26.66
CA LEU A 251 5.07 -8.77 -27.16
C LEU A 251 5.79 -7.43 -27.30
N THR A 252 6.87 -7.19 -26.59
CA THR A 252 7.65 -5.96 -26.70
C THR A 252 8.65 -5.99 -27.85
N THR A 253 8.95 -7.17 -28.41
CA THR A 253 9.91 -7.35 -29.51
C THR A 253 9.33 -7.20 -30.90
N TYR A 254 7.98 -7.12 -31.03
CA TYR A 254 7.34 -6.93 -32.34
C TYR A 254 7.47 -5.49 -32.85
N GLU A 255 8.09 -5.30 -33.98
CA GLU A 255 8.14 -4.02 -34.69
C GLU A 255 6.91 -3.79 -35.56
N THR A 256 6.30 -4.88 -36.07
CA THR A 256 5.13 -4.85 -36.98
C THR A 256 4.01 -5.73 -36.44
N PHE A 257 2.79 -5.57 -37.00
CA PHE A 257 1.63 -6.39 -36.61
C PHE A 257 1.63 -7.80 -37.21
N GLU A 258 2.59 -8.13 -38.03
CA GLU A 258 2.68 -9.48 -38.62
C GLU A 258 3.01 -10.49 -37.52
N GLY A 259 2.12 -11.45 -37.28
CA GLY A 259 2.23 -12.42 -36.19
C GLY A 259 1.91 -11.91 -34.78
N PHE A 260 1.77 -10.59 -34.59
CA PHE A 260 1.52 -10.01 -33.28
C PHE A 260 0.18 -10.45 -32.65
N TRP A 261 -0.92 -10.35 -33.37
CA TRP A 261 -2.23 -10.66 -32.83
C TRP A 261 -2.41 -12.12 -32.35
N PRO A 262 -1.96 -13.14 -33.12
CA PRO A 262 -1.97 -14.52 -32.61
C PRO A 262 -1.13 -14.68 -31.33
N ALA A 263 0.05 -14.07 -31.29
CA ALA A 263 0.92 -14.10 -30.10
C ALA A 263 0.27 -13.39 -28.90
N PHE A 264 -0.33 -12.23 -29.12
CA PHE A 264 -1.04 -11.47 -28.08
C PHE A 264 -2.19 -12.27 -27.47
N PHE A 265 -3.06 -12.87 -28.28
CA PHE A 265 -4.19 -13.64 -27.78
C PHE A 265 -3.76 -14.96 -27.12
N SER A 266 -2.70 -15.61 -27.61
CA SER A 266 -2.12 -16.79 -26.97
C SER A 266 -1.56 -16.45 -25.59
N SER A 267 -0.73 -15.43 -25.51
CA SER A 267 -0.13 -14.96 -24.24
C SER A 267 -1.19 -14.43 -23.26
N ALA A 268 -2.18 -13.69 -23.75
CA ALA A 268 -3.30 -13.25 -22.93
C ALA A 268 -4.09 -14.41 -22.35
N GLY A 269 -4.33 -15.48 -23.17
CA GLY A 269 -4.99 -16.69 -22.70
C GLY A 269 -4.19 -17.43 -21.63
N GLU A 270 -2.89 -17.57 -21.82
CA GLU A 270 -1.99 -18.22 -20.86
C GLU A 270 -1.95 -17.46 -19.52
N HIS A 271 -1.75 -16.14 -19.56
CA HIS A 271 -1.76 -15.32 -18.35
C HIS A 271 -3.12 -15.36 -17.64
N PHE A 272 -4.22 -15.23 -18.38
CA PHE A 272 -5.56 -15.26 -17.79
C PHE A 272 -5.86 -16.61 -17.13
N LEU A 273 -5.58 -17.73 -17.80
CA LEU A 273 -5.81 -19.07 -17.26
C LEU A 273 -4.88 -19.38 -16.07
N GLY A 274 -3.63 -18.95 -16.14
CA GLY A 274 -2.68 -19.05 -15.02
C GLY A 274 -3.18 -18.31 -13.79
N GLU A 275 -3.61 -17.07 -13.97
CA GLU A 275 -4.10 -16.24 -12.86
C GLU A 275 -5.42 -16.75 -12.25
N LEU A 276 -6.31 -17.39 -13.02
CA LEU A 276 -7.51 -18.03 -12.46
C LEU A 276 -7.18 -19.03 -11.34
N GLY A 277 -6.20 -19.89 -11.57
CA GLY A 277 -5.79 -20.87 -10.55
C GLY A 277 -5.10 -20.20 -9.36
N MET A 278 -4.14 -19.35 -9.63
CA MET A 278 -3.27 -18.75 -8.61
C MET A 278 -4.03 -17.78 -7.68
N VAL A 279 -4.88 -16.94 -8.23
CA VAL A 279 -5.76 -16.04 -7.43
C VAL A 279 -6.78 -16.85 -6.62
N GLY A 280 -7.27 -17.96 -7.18
CA GLY A 280 -8.14 -18.87 -6.45
C GLY A 280 -7.47 -19.44 -5.19
N ILE A 281 -6.23 -19.92 -5.33
CA ILE A 281 -5.43 -20.43 -4.20
C ILE A 281 -5.16 -19.32 -3.16
N ALA A 282 -4.94 -18.08 -3.59
CA ALA A 282 -4.68 -16.95 -2.68
C ALA A 282 -5.93 -16.53 -1.87
N ILE A 283 -7.10 -16.43 -2.53
CA ILE A 283 -8.34 -15.92 -1.88
C ILE A 283 -9.09 -17.02 -1.12
N ALA A 284 -9.01 -18.28 -1.57
CA ALA A 284 -9.77 -19.39 -0.98
C ALA A 284 -9.51 -19.58 0.53
N PRO A 285 -8.27 -19.55 1.05
CA PRO A 285 -8.01 -19.76 2.47
C PRO A 285 -8.71 -18.71 3.35
N THR A 286 -8.68 -17.44 2.95
CA THR A 286 -9.36 -16.36 3.68
C THR A 286 -10.88 -16.52 3.65
N THR A 287 -11.43 -16.95 2.50
CA THR A 287 -12.86 -17.21 2.34
C THR A 287 -13.31 -18.38 3.22
N VAL A 288 -12.58 -19.48 3.16
CA VAL A 288 -12.86 -20.70 3.96
C VAL A 288 -12.75 -20.39 5.44
N PHE A 289 -11.71 -19.67 5.86
CA PHE A 289 -11.54 -19.25 7.25
C PHE A 289 -12.73 -18.44 7.72
N TYR A 290 -13.17 -17.42 6.93
CA TYR A 290 -14.33 -16.61 7.28
C TYR A 290 -15.59 -17.47 7.43
N LEU A 291 -15.86 -18.40 6.50
CA LEU A 291 -17.04 -19.27 6.57
C LEU A 291 -17.03 -20.18 7.80
N ILE A 292 -15.88 -20.79 8.12
CA ILE A 292 -15.72 -21.62 9.31
C ILE A 292 -15.90 -20.76 10.58
N TYR A 293 -15.28 -19.58 10.61
CA TYR A 293 -15.37 -18.68 11.75
C TYR A 293 -16.81 -18.17 11.96
N ASP A 294 -17.51 -17.83 10.88
CA ASP A 294 -18.91 -17.41 10.95
C ASP A 294 -19.82 -18.53 11.43
N LEU A 295 -19.64 -19.74 10.91
CA LEU A 295 -20.45 -20.93 11.27
C LEU A 295 -20.32 -21.26 12.76
N ILE A 296 -19.11 -21.19 13.31
CA ILE A 296 -18.83 -21.59 14.69
C ILE A 296 -19.16 -20.47 15.68
N PHE A 297 -18.74 -19.23 15.38
CA PHE A 297 -18.70 -18.16 16.38
C PHE A 297 -19.74 -17.06 16.20
N ILE A 298 -20.12 -16.71 14.94
CA ILE A 298 -20.94 -15.52 14.65
C ILE A 298 -22.37 -15.90 14.34
N LYS A 299 -22.57 -16.96 13.52
CA LYS A 299 -23.89 -17.44 13.04
C LYS A 299 -24.68 -16.32 12.36
N SER A 300 -24.06 -15.69 11.38
CA SER A 300 -24.66 -14.58 10.62
C SER A 300 -25.89 -15.04 9.82
N ARG A 301 -26.78 -14.08 9.51
CA ARG A 301 -27.91 -14.36 8.60
C ARG A 301 -27.38 -14.74 7.20
N ARG A 302 -28.00 -15.72 6.55
CA ARG A 302 -27.61 -16.21 5.20
C ARG A 302 -27.43 -15.08 4.18
N VAL A 303 -28.27 -14.06 4.21
CA VAL A 303 -28.18 -12.89 3.30
C VAL A 303 -26.85 -12.15 3.44
N ARG A 304 -26.28 -12.03 4.65
CA ARG A 304 -24.99 -11.40 4.90
C ARG A 304 -23.85 -12.21 4.32
N ILE A 305 -23.87 -13.54 4.56
CA ILE A 305 -22.86 -14.46 4.05
C ILE A 305 -22.84 -14.44 2.52
N VAL A 306 -24.01 -14.56 1.88
CA VAL A 306 -24.14 -14.51 0.41
C VAL A 306 -23.62 -13.19 -0.14
N ARG A 307 -23.91 -12.07 0.50
CA ARG A 307 -23.40 -10.76 0.08
C ARG A 307 -21.87 -10.69 0.12
N ILE A 308 -21.24 -11.18 1.19
CA ILE A 308 -19.78 -11.21 1.32
C ILE A 308 -19.18 -12.12 0.26
N LEU A 309 -19.74 -13.31 0.01
CA LEU A 309 -19.27 -14.23 -1.03
C LEU A 309 -19.38 -13.64 -2.45
N ILE A 310 -20.48 -12.94 -2.75
CA ILE A 310 -20.62 -12.27 -4.04
C ILE A 310 -19.54 -11.17 -4.19
N ASN A 311 -19.27 -10.40 -3.15
CA ASN A 311 -18.22 -9.39 -3.19
C ASN A 311 -16.82 -10.04 -3.33
N MET A 312 -16.59 -11.19 -2.70
CA MET A 312 -15.35 -11.95 -2.91
C MET A 312 -15.20 -12.47 -4.33
N LEU A 313 -16.31 -12.87 -4.98
CA LEU A 313 -16.28 -13.23 -6.41
C LEU A 313 -15.93 -12.02 -7.29
N TYR A 314 -16.44 -10.83 -6.98
CA TYR A 314 -16.02 -9.60 -7.68
C TYR A 314 -14.53 -9.32 -7.47
N ALA A 315 -14.04 -9.48 -6.25
CA ALA A 315 -12.61 -9.33 -5.96
C ALA A 315 -11.78 -10.37 -6.74
N TYR A 316 -12.22 -11.62 -6.78
CA TYR A 316 -11.54 -12.70 -7.49
C TYR A 316 -11.41 -12.41 -8.99
N PHE A 317 -12.52 -12.17 -9.69
CA PHE A 317 -12.48 -11.91 -11.13
C PHE A 317 -11.78 -10.58 -11.46
N GLY A 318 -11.98 -9.56 -10.62
CA GLY A 318 -11.28 -8.29 -10.77
C GLY A 318 -9.76 -8.45 -10.65
N LEU A 319 -9.30 -9.25 -9.69
CA LEU A 319 -7.88 -9.52 -9.47
C LEU A 319 -7.26 -10.35 -10.61
N VAL A 320 -7.98 -11.36 -11.10
CA VAL A 320 -7.54 -12.16 -12.27
C VAL A 320 -7.31 -11.26 -13.48
N ILE A 321 -8.28 -10.41 -13.82
CA ILE A 321 -8.17 -9.49 -14.95
C ILE A 321 -7.01 -8.50 -14.73
N PHE A 322 -6.88 -7.97 -13.52
CA PHE A 322 -5.84 -7.02 -13.16
C PHE A 322 -4.45 -7.62 -13.33
N LEU A 323 -4.18 -8.77 -12.68
CA LEU A 323 -2.86 -9.42 -12.73
C LEU A 323 -2.50 -9.91 -14.13
N ALA A 324 -3.45 -10.50 -14.86
CA ALA A 324 -3.22 -10.91 -16.24
C ALA A 324 -2.83 -9.71 -17.12
N ALA A 325 -3.51 -8.59 -16.98
CA ALA A 325 -3.20 -7.38 -17.76
C ALA A 325 -1.86 -6.73 -17.33
N VAL A 326 -1.53 -6.77 -16.03
CA VAL A 326 -0.23 -6.30 -15.52
C VAL A 326 0.90 -7.12 -16.14
N ASN A 327 0.85 -8.45 -16.04
CA ASN A 327 1.91 -9.33 -16.51
C ASN A 327 2.02 -9.33 -18.05
N LEU A 328 0.89 -9.16 -18.76
CA LEU A 328 0.86 -9.18 -20.23
C LEU A 328 1.50 -7.92 -20.84
N GLY A 329 1.24 -6.73 -20.29
CA GLY A 329 1.63 -5.51 -20.99
C GLY A 329 2.09 -4.35 -20.10
N PHE A 330 1.65 -4.25 -18.85
CA PHE A 330 1.94 -3.08 -18.03
C PHE A 330 3.35 -3.14 -17.41
N LEU A 331 3.68 -4.26 -16.79
CA LEU A 331 4.98 -4.52 -16.19
C LEU A 331 6.11 -4.58 -17.25
N PRO A 332 5.97 -5.34 -18.37
CA PRO A 332 7.02 -5.38 -19.39
C PRO A 332 7.30 -4.01 -20.01
N VAL A 333 6.26 -3.23 -20.27
CA VAL A 333 6.43 -1.88 -20.81
C VAL A 333 7.13 -0.96 -19.81
N ALA A 334 6.80 -1.04 -18.52
CA ALA A 334 7.51 -0.27 -17.51
C ALA A 334 9.00 -0.62 -17.47
N GLN A 335 9.35 -1.91 -17.58
CA GLN A 335 10.75 -2.37 -17.63
C GLN A 335 11.47 -1.85 -18.88
N GLU A 336 10.86 -1.94 -20.06
CA GLU A 336 11.48 -1.46 -21.31
C GLU A 336 11.65 0.05 -21.32
N VAL A 337 10.69 0.81 -20.79
CA VAL A 337 10.82 2.27 -20.61
C VAL A 337 11.99 2.61 -19.68
N GLY A 338 12.09 1.90 -18.56
CA GLY A 338 13.21 2.05 -17.64
C GLY A 338 14.56 1.74 -18.31
N LYS A 339 14.63 0.62 -19.04
CA LYS A 339 15.82 0.17 -19.76
C LYS A 339 16.25 1.19 -20.81
N GLY A 340 15.34 1.71 -21.61
CA GLY A 340 15.62 2.73 -22.62
C GLY A 340 16.18 4.03 -22.00
N LEU A 341 15.67 4.44 -20.86
CA LEU A 341 16.18 5.63 -20.14
C LEU A 341 17.50 5.38 -19.40
N GLY A 342 17.77 4.16 -18.97
CA GLY A 342 19.03 3.81 -18.30
C GLY A 342 20.21 3.64 -19.26
N ALA A 343 19.94 3.34 -20.54
CA ALA A 343 20.98 3.08 -21.56
C ALA A 343 21.70 4.34 -22.04
N SER A 344 21.13 5.52 -21.87
CA SER A 344 21.65 6.77 -22.45
C SER A 344 22.30 7.65 -21.39
N GLU A 345 23.55 8.06 -21.61
CA GLU A 345 24.22 9.04 -20.78
C GLU A 345 23.50 10.41 -20.92
N GLY A 346 23.12 11.01 -19.78
CA GLY A 346 22.43 12.31 -19.75
C GLY A 346 20.91 12.24 -19.60
N THR A 347 20.28 11.04 -19.63
CA THR A 347 18.83 10.88 -19.42
C THR A 347 18.40 10.80 -17.97
N LEU A 348 19.34 10.84 -17.01
CA LEU A 348 19.04 10.78 -15.57
C LEU A 348 18.00 11.83 -15.14
N GLY A 349 18.12 13.07 -15.59
CA GLY A 349 17.16 14.14 -15.25
C GLY A 349 15.75 13.82 -15.76
N ILE A 350 15.65 13.25 -16.96
CA ILE A 350 14.37 12.82 -17.56
C ILE A 350 13.79 11.63 -16.78
N ALA A 351 14.62 10.65 -16.45
CA ALA A 351 14.22 9.49 -15.66
C ALA A 351 13.69 9.90 -14.27
N ILE A 352 14.38 10.81 -13.58
CA ILE A 352 13.94 11.38 -12.29
C ILE A 352 12.60 12.08 -12.43
N LEU A 353 12.41 12.91 -13.46
CA LEU A 353 11.16 13.65 -13.68
C LEU A 353 9.99 12.69 -13.97
N ILE A 354 10.21 11.70 -14.83
CA ILE A 354 9.22 10.67 -15.18
C ILE A 354 8.86 9.81 -13.97
N GLY A 355 9.86 9.33 -13.24
CA GLY A 355 9.63 8.55 -12.03
C GLY A 355 8.92 9.34 -10.94
N ALA A 356 9.29 10.60 -10.74
CA ALA A 356 8.57 11.49 -9.83
C ALA A 356 7.10 11.67 -10.24
N ALA A 357 6.82 11.80 -11.54
CA ALA A 357 5.46 11.87 -12.07
C ALA A 357 4.70 10.56 -11.81
N PHE A 358 5.31 9.39 -12.04
CA PHE A 358 4.68 8.09 -11.74
C PHE A 358 4.34 7.95 -10.25
N GLY A 359 5.25 8.34 -9.35
CA GLY A 359 5.00 8.32 -7.91
C GLY A 359 3.89 9.28 -7.50
N LEU A 360 3.92 10.52 -7.99
CA LEU A 360 2.93 11.54 -7.69
C LEU A 360 1.52 11.11 -8.14
N PHE A 361 1.39 10.68 -9.38
CA PHE A 361 0.10 10.27 -9.93
C PHE A 361 -0.36 8.92 -9.39
N GLY A 362 0.55 7.98 -9.13
CA GLY A 362 0.24 6.68 -8.54
C GLY A 362 -0.48 6.81 -7.20
N VAL A 363 0.00 7.68 -6.33
CA VAL A 363 -0.62 7.92 -5.00
C VAL A 363 -1.95 8.65 -5.07
N ILE A 364 -2.07 9.67 -5.93
CA ILE A 364 -3.36 10.37 -6.11
C ILE A 364 -4.46 9.40 -6.52
N ALA A 365 -4.07 8.37 -7.18
CA ALA A 365 -4.91 7.37 -7.78
C ALA A 365 -5.23 6.20 -6.84
N GLU A 366 -4.51 6.05 -5.74
CA GLU A 366 -4.62 4.91 -4.83
C GLU A 366 -5.90 4.99 -3.97
N PRO A 367 -6.84 4.03 -4.09
CA PRO A 367 -8.09 4.05 -3.31
C PRO A 367 -7.86 4.04 -1.81
N ALA A 368 -6.86 3.28 -1.32
CA ALA A 368 -6.52 3.19 0.09
C ALA A 368 -6.05 4.54 0.66
N VAL A 369 -5.33 5.34 -0.15
CA VAL A 369 -4.92 6.71 0.20
C VAL A 369 -6.14 7.62 0.39
N HIS A 370 -7.15 7.52 -0.45
CA HIS A 370 -8.38 8.31 -0.30
C HIS A 370 -9.14 7.98 0.98
N VAL A 371 -9.17 6.70 1.38
CA VAL A 371 -9.76 6.28 2.66
C VAL A 371 -9.00 6.90 3.82
N LEU A 372 -7.66 6.82 3.80
CA LEU A 372 -6.80 7.39 4.85
C LEU A 372 -6.95 8.91 4.95
N ILE A 373 -6.95 9.62 3.81
CA ILE A 373 -7.12 11.09 3.78
C ILE A 373 -8.43 11.51 4.43
N ARG A 374 -9.54 10.82 4.14
CA ARG A 374 -10.85 11.09 4.77
C ARG A 374 -10.82 10.80 6.27
N GLN A 375 -10.14 9.76 6.70
CA GLN A 375 -9.97 9.45 8.12
C GLN A 375 -9.17 10.55 8.84
N ILE A 376 -8.08 11.05 8.22
CA ILE A 376 -7.27 12.16 8.75
C ILE A 376 -8.15 13.41 8.91
N GLU A 377 -8.95 13.75 7.91
CA GLU A 377 -9.86 14.92 7.98
C GLU A 377 -10.89 14.77 9.10
N THR A 378 -11.49 13.59 9.23
CA THR A 378 -12.50 13.30 10.28
C THR A 378 -11.89 13.39 11.68
N VAL A 379 -10.71 12.79 11.88
CA VAL A 379 -10.04 12.76 13.20
C VAL A 379 -9.44 14.12 13.57
N SER A 380 -9.01 14.89 12.58
CA SER A 380 -8.51 16.26 12.80
C SER A 380 -9.62 17.29 12.97
N GLU A 381 -10.90 16.86 13.00
CA GLU A 381 -12.08 17.73 13.07
C GLU A 381 -12.06 18.83 11.99
N GLY A 382 -11.56 18.50 10.78
CA GLY A 382 -11.44 19.42 9.66
C GLY A 382 -10.30 20.44 9.76
N THR A 383 -9.45 20.35 10.79
CA THR A 383 -8.27 21.25 10.93
C THR A 383 -7.28 21.02 9.79
N VAL A 384 -7.15 19.79 9.32
CA VAL A 384 -6.34 19.39 8.17
C VAL A 384 -7.27 18.96 7.03
N LYS A 385 -7.26 19.72 5.93
CA LYS A 385 -8.14 19.48 4.79
C LYS A 385 -7.66 18.30 3.95
N SER A 386 -8.57 17.44 3.50
CA SER A 386 -8.31 16.29 2.61
C SER A 386 -7.44 16.66 1.41
N LEU A 387 -7.74 17.76 0.73
CA LEU A 387 -6.97 18.21 -0.44
C LEU A 387 -5.50 18.48 -0.12
N THR A 388 -5.23 19.10 1.03
CA THR A 388 -3.87 19.42 1.46
C THR A 388 -3.09 18.14 1.77
N VAL A 389 -3.70 17.20 2.48
CA VAL A 389 -3.08 15.89 2.78
C VAL A 389 -2.77 15.14 1.50
N GLY A 390 -3.75 15.06 0.58
CA GLY A 390 -3.58 14.37 -0.69
C GLY A 390 -2.45 14.94 -1.54
N PHE A 391 -2.39 16.28 -1.66
CA PHE A 391 -1.33 16.95 -2.42
C PHE A 391 0.06 16.74 -1.80
N VAL A 392 0.16 16.86 -0.48
CA VAL A 392 1.42 16.68 0.25
C VAL A 392 1.88 15.22 0.18
N MET A 393 0.98 14.26 0.30
CA MET A 393 1.30 12.84 0.10
C MET A 393 1.78 12.56 -1.32
N ALA A 394 1.08 13.08 -2.33
CA ALA A 394 1.48 12.90 -3.73
C ALA A 394 2.89 13.45 -4.02
N LEU A 395 3.17 14.65 -3.53
CA LEU A 395 4.49 15.26 -3.69
C LEU A 395 5.57 14.47 -2.94
N SER A 396 5.26 13.96 -1.74
CA SER A 396 6.21 13.16 -0.96
C SER A 396 6.56 11.84 -1.64
N VAL A 397 5.56 11.16 -2.20
CA VAL A 397 5.79 9.88 -2.92
C VAL A 397 6.53 10.11 -4.23
N GLY A 398 6.18 11.16 -5.00
CA GLY A 398 6.95 11.56 -6.17
C GLY A 398 8.42 11.82 -5.84
N GLY A 399 8.68 12.51 -4.73
CA GLY A 399 10.03 12.70 -4.19
C GLY A 399 10.72 11.38 -3.80
N GLY A 400 10.00 10.45 -3.20
CA GLY A 400 10.50 9.10 -2.87
C GLY A 400 10.95 8.32 -4.10
N VAL A 401 10.15 8.34 -5.18
CA VAL A 401 10.52 7.69 -6.45
C VAL A 401 11.72 8.39 -7.10
N ALA A 402 11.75 9.73 -7.10
CA ALA A 402 12.91 10.49 -7.59
C ALA A 402 14.21 10.08 -6.89
N LEU A 403 14.17 9.97 -5.56
CA LEU A 403 15.30 9.52 -4.76
C LEU A 403 15.67 8.05 -5.04
N ALA A 404 14.69 7.18 -5.31
CA ALA A 404 14.94 5.79 -5.68
C ALA A 404 15.69 5.68 -7.01
N ILE A 405 15.37 6.52 -8.00
CA ILE A 405 16.07 6.58 -9.28
C ILE A 405 17.50 7.13 -9.11
N ILE A 406 17.66 8.18 -8.29
CA ILE A 406 18.99 8.71 -7.95
C ILE A 406 19.84 7.61 -7.31
N ARG A 407 19.27 6.85 -6.37
CA ARG A 407 19.95 5.72 -5.77
C ARG A 407 20.28 4.64 -6.80
N ALA A 408 19.34 4.29 -7.65
CA ALA A 408 19.54 3.30 -8.71
C ALA A 408 20.70 3.69 -9.66
N TYR A 409 20.84 4.98 -9.95
CA TYR A 409 21.91 5.49 -10.81
C TYR A 409 23.29 5.49 -10.15
N TYR A 410 23.38 5.93 -8.88
CA TYR A 410 24.65 6.05 -8.17
C TYR A 410 25.09 4.79 -7.43
N GLY A 411 24.21 3.81 -7.26
CA GLY A 411 24.52 2.51 -6.66
C GLY A 411 24.91 2.56 -5.18
N PHE A 412 24.34 3.47 -4.37
CA PHE A 412 24.67 3.52 -2.95
C PHE A 412 23.66 2.77 -2.07
N SER A 413 24.12 2.35 -0.88
CA SER A 413 23.31 1.54 0.03
C SER A 413 22.00 2.24 0.43
N ILE A 414 20.91 1.47 0.46
CA ILE A 414 19.59 1.95 0.92
C ILE A 414 19.62 2.50 2.35
N LEU A 415 20.55 2.05 3.19
CA LEU A 415 20.68 2.51 4.57
C LEU A 415 20.97 4.01 4.69
N TYR A 416 21.62 4.62 3.69
CA TYR A 416 21.84 6.08 3.68
C TYR A 416 20.55 6.89 3.65
N TYR A 417 19.43 6.31 3.18
CA TYR A 417 18.10 6.92 3.26
C TYR A 417 17.29 6.42 4.44
N MET A 418 17.30 5.09 4.68
CA MET A 418 16.45 4.48 5.69
C MET A 418 16.82 4.94 7.10
N ILE A 419 18.11 4.93 7.46
CA ILE A 419 18.55 5.30 8.80
C ILE A 419 18.20 6.77 9.13
N PRO A 420 18.63 7.78 8.35
CA PRO A 420 18.26 9.16 8.64
C PRO A 420 16.75 9.40 8.58
N GLY A 421 16.07 8.80 7.59
CA GLY A 421 14.63 8.94 7.44
C GLY A 421 13.84 8.42 8.63
N TYR A 422 14.15 7.23 9.13
CA TYR A 422 13.49 6.68 10.33
C TYR A 422 13.90 7.42 11.60
N ILE A 423 15.15 7.91 11.71
CA ILE A 423 15.55 8.78 12.85
C ILE A 423 14.68 10.04 12.86
N ILE A 424 14.47 10.68 11.69
CA ILE A 424 13.60 11.86 11.58
C ILE A 424 12.15 11.50 11.91
N ALA A 425 11.60 10.41 11.32
CA ALA A 425 10.24 9.99 11.56
C ALA A 425 9.97 9.63 13.02
N LEU A 426 10.86 8.87 13.65
CA LEU A 426 10.77 8.53 15.08
C LEU A 426 11.00 9.75 15.98
N GLY A 427 11.91 10.65 15.61
CA GLY A 427 12.13 11.91 16.31
C GLY A 427 10.90 12.82 16.29
N LEU A 428 10.26 12.99 15.13
CA LEU A 428 9.02 13.74 14.99
C LEU A 428 7.88 13.15 15.83
N SER A 429 7.84 11.83 16.04
CA SER A 429 6.80 11.17 16.84
C SER A 429 6.74 11.64 18.31
N PHE A 430 7.80 12.27 18.83
CA PHE A 430 7.80 12.90 20.16
C PHE A 430 7.26 14.33 20.15
N LEU A 431 7.26 15.00 18.99
CA LEU A 431 6.90 16.40 18.84
C LEU A 431 5.46 16.61 18.39
N VAL A 432 4.82 15.56 17.88
CA VAL A 432 3.44 15.61 17.36
C VAL A 432 2.47 14.82 18.25
N PRO A 433 1.17 15.15 18.24
CA PRO A 433 0.16 14.33 18.89
C PRO A 433 0.20 12.88 18.39
N LYS A 434 -0.04 11.91 19.28
CA LYS A 434 0.06 10.46 19.01
C LYS A 434 -0.75 10.02 17.79
N ILE A 435 -1.90 10.65 17.56
CA ILE A 435 -2.77 10.36 16.42
C ILE A 435 -2.08 10.66 15.07
N TYR A 436 -1.35 11.77 14.97
CA TYR A 436 -0.60 12.11 13.75
C TYR A 436 0.56 11.15 13.51
N THR A 437 1.22 10.68 14.56
CA THR A 437 2.23 9.62 14.44
C THR A 437 1.61 8.34 13.89
N ALA A 438 0.51 7.87 14.48
CA ALA A 438 -0.16 6.65 14.05
C ALA A 438 -0.64 6.74 12.59
N MET A 439 -1.28 7.87 12.21
CA MET A 439 -1.72 8.12 10.84
C MET A 439 -0.55 8.23 9.85
N ALA A 440 0.55 8.87 10.24
CA ALA A 440 1.74 8.99 9.40
C ALA A 440 2.35 7.61 9.10
N PHE A 441 2.53 6.79 10.12
CA PHE A 441 3.08 5.45 9.93
C PHE A 441 2.12 4.54 9.14
N ASP A 442 0.82 4.62 9.35
CA ASP A 442 -0.17 3.93 8.49
C ASP A 442 -0.13 4.46 7.05
N SER A 443 0.12 5.76 6.83
CA SER A 443 0.17 6.35 5.49
C SER A 443 1.35 5.84 4.66
N GLY A 444 2.48 5.52 5.27
CA GLY A 444 3.62 4.92 4.57
C GLY A 444 3.28 3.59 3.94
N GLY A 445 2.60 2.71 4.70
CA GLY A 445 2.13 1.45 4.16
C GLY A 445 1.07 1.62 3.06
N VAL A 446 0.13 2.55 3.25
CA VAL A 446 -0.95 2.79 2.29
C VAL A 446 -0.46 3.44 0.98
N ALA A 447 0.60 4.25 1.03
CA ALA A 447 1.12 4.97 -0.13
C ALA A 447 1.92 4.10 -1.12
N SER A 448 2.31 2.90 -0.73
CA SER A 448 3.08 1.94 -1.53
C SER A 448 2.20 0.90 -2.25
N GLY A 449 1.01 1.29 -2.72
CA GLY A 449 0.01 0.41 -3.31
C GLY A 449 0.35 -0.17 -4.70
N PRO A 450 -0.66 -0.76 -5.41
CA PRO A 450 -0.48 -1.53 -6.64
C PRO A 450 0.35 -0.84 -7.73
N MET A 451 0.26 0.48 -7.86
CA MET A 451 1.02 1.21 -8.88
C MET A 451 2.53 1.23 -8.59
N ALA A 452 2.93 1.17 -7.32
CA ALA A 452 4.34 1.10 -6.95
C ALA A 452 4.94 -0.26 -7.36
N SER A 453 4.27 -1.36 -7.05
CA SER A 453 4.74 -2.72 -7.32
C SER A 453 4.64 -3.13 -8.80
N THR A 454 3.59 -2.68 -9.51
CA THR A 454 3.30 -3.10 -10.88
C THR A 454 3.94 -2.20 -11.95
N PHE A 455 4.32 -0.97 -11.61
CA PHE A 455 4.86 -0.01 -12.56
C PHE A 455 6.17 0.66 -12.11
N VAL A 456 6.21 1.24 -10.89
CA VAL A 456 7.41 1.97 -10.45
C VAL A 456 8.59 1.04 -10.24
N VAL A 457 8.41 -0.08 -9.54
CA VAL A 457 9.49 -1.06 -9.32
C VAL A 457 10.00 -1.64 -10.63
N PRO A 458 9.15 -2.16 -11.55
CA PRO A 458 9.59 -2.60 -12.87
C PRO A 458 10.35 -1.53 -13.67
N PHE A 459 9.91 -0.28 -13.62
CA PHE A 459 10.60 0.84 -14.25
C PHE A 459 12.01 1.05 -13.68
N VAL A 460 12.17 1.02 -12.35
CA VAL A 460 13.48 1.15 -11.69
C VAL A 460 14.36 -0.08 -11.97
N ILE A 461 13.77 -1.28 -12.05
CA ILE A 461 14.48 -2.51 -12.45
C ILE A 461 15.07 -2.35 -13.86
N GLY A 462 14.25 -1.95 -14.84
CA GLY A 462 14.70 -1.73 -16.21
C GLY A 462 15.81 -0.69 -16.30
N PHE A 463 15.63 0.43 -15.59
CA PHE A 463 16.62 1.51 -15.50
C PHE A 463 17.95 1.01 -14.93
N THR A 464 17.93 0.29 -13.81
CA THR A 464 19.13 -0.24 -13.15
C THR A 464 19.81 -1.30 -14.00
N TYR A 465 19.02 -2.20 -14.60
CA TYR A 465 19.55 -3.26 -15.49
C TYR A 465 20.37 -2.69 -16.63
N SER A 466 19.88 -1.64 -17.26
CA SER A 466 20.57 -0.97 -18.36
C SER A 466 21.77 -0.15 -17.90
N ALA A 467 21.70 0.51 -16.74
CA ALA A 467 22.76 1.35 -16.23
C ALA A 467 23.93 0.57 -15.61
N HIS A 468 23.67 -0.55 -14.93
CA HIS A 468 24.64 -1.25 -14.09
C HIS A 468 24.70 -2.79 -14.31
N GLY A 469 23.84 -3.35 -15.17
CA GLY A 469 23.78 -4.79 -15.44
C GLY A 469 22.96 -5.59 -14.42
N ALA A 470 22.77 -6.88 -14.74
CA ALA A 470 21.91 -7.81 -14.01
C ALA A 470 22.30 -8.03 -12.54
N GLU A 471 23.58 -8.01 -12.22
CA GLU A 471 24.09 -8.29 -10.87
C GLU A 471 23.70 -7.23 -9.84
N SER A 472 23.52 -5.98 -10.30
CA SER A 472 23.23 -4.82 -9.46
C SER A 472 21.73 -4.60 -9.20
N VAL A 473 20.85 -5.31 -9.92
CA VAL A 473 19.40 -5.06 -9.87
C VAL A 473 18.83 -5.28 -8.46
N PHE A 474 19.21 -6.38 -7.79
CA PHE A 474 18.71 -6.66 -6.44
C PHE A 474 19.15 -5.62 -5.41
N GLU A 475 20.38 -5.15 -5.53
CA GLU A 475 20.91 -4.15 -4.60
C GLU A 475 20.42 -2.74 -4.90
N ASN A 476 20.29 -2.33 -6.18
CA ASN A 476 20.08 -0.94 -6.55
C ASN A 476 18.66 -0.61 -7.03
N ALA A 477 17.92 -1.56 -7.63
CA ALA A 477 16.57 -1.31 -8.11
C ALA A 477 15.51 -1.49 -7.01
N PHE A 478 15.62 -2.58 -6.24
CA PHE A 478 14.73 -2.79 -5.10
C PHE A 478 15.00 -1.76 -4.00
N GLY A 479 14.07 -1.56 -3.09
CA GLY A 479 14.09 -0.48 -2.09
C GLY A 479 13.28 0.74 -2.52
N ALA A 480 12.76 0.77 -3.75
CA ALA A 480 11.93 1.86 -4.24
C ALA A 480 10.61 1.96 -3.46
N VAL A 481 9.97 0.83 -3.15
CA VAL A 481 8.73 0.79 -2.35
C VAL A 481 8.98 1.29 -0.93
N ALA A 482 10.10 0.90 -0.31
CA ALA A 482 10.47 1.36 1.01
C ALA A 482 10.73 2.87 1.06
N MET A 483 11.36 3.43 0.02
CA MET A 483 11.58 4.88 -0.10
C MET A 483 10.27 5.64 -0.31
N ILE A 484 9.34 5.09 -1.10
CA ILE A 484 7.98 5.59 -1.24
C ILE A 484 7.27 5.61 0.11
N ALA A 485 7.35 4.50 0.86
CA ALA A 485 6.69 4.36 2.16
C ALA A 485 7.27 5.30 3.24
N LEU A 486 8.56 5.57 3.21
CA LEU A 486 9.24 6.43 4.21
C LEU A 486 8.82 7.90 4.11
N MET A 487 8.60 8.42 2.91
CA MET A 487 8.33 9.84 2.70
C MET A 487 7.04 10.33 3.36
N PRO A 488 5.89 9.66 3.24
CA PRO A 488 4.67 10.02 3.96
C PRO A 488 4.84 10.03 5.48
N LEU A 489 5.68 9.13 6.05
CA LEU A 489 5.94 9.11 7.49
C LEU A 489 6.47 10.46 8.00
N ILE A 490 7.41 11.03 7.26
CA ILE A 490 8.05 12.30 7.62
C ILE A 490 7.09 13.47 7.36
N VAL A 491 6.48 13.46 6.18
CA VAL A 491 5.73 14.62 5.69
C VAL A 491 4.39 14.78 6.42
N VAL A 492 3.66 13.69 6.68
CA VAL A 492 2.39 13.73 7.45
C VAL A 492 2.65 14.16 8.90
N GLN A 493 3.74 13.69 9.52
CA GLN A 493 4.12 14.18 10.86
C GLN A 493 4.55 15.64 10.83
N GLY A 494 5.28 16.07 9.80
CA GLY A 494 5.62 17.47 9.60
C GLY A 494 4.38 18.38 9.50
N MET A 495 3.34 17.93 8.79
CA MET A 495 2.05 18.63 8.76
C MET A 495 1.38 18.67 10.13
N GLY A 496 1.41 17.53 10.88
CA GLY A 496 0.90 17.48 12.23
C GLY A 496 1.62 18.45 13.18
N LEU A 497 2.93 18.56 13.06
CA LEU A 497 3.74 19.52 13.81
C LEU A 497 3.36 20.97 13.45
N TYR A 498 3.26 21.28 12.16
CA TYR A 498 2.81 22.60 11.70
C TYR A 498 1.43 22.96 12.23
N ALA A 499 0.47 22.04 12.15
CA ALA A 499 -0.88 22.26 12.65
C ALA A 499 -0.90 22.49 14.18
N ASN A 500 -0.10 21.73 14.94
CA ASN A 500 0.04 21.88 16.38
C ASN A 500 0.66 23.23 16.77
N ILE A 501 1.72 23.65 16.11
CA ILE A 501 2.37 24.95 16.32
C ILE A 501 1.38 26.08 16.02
N LYS A 502 0.68 26.03 14.87
CA LYS A 502 -0.31 27.03 14.47
C LYS A 502 -1.44 27.13 15.48
N ARG A 503 -1.95 25.98 15.98
CA ARG A 503 -2.99 25.95 17.03
C ARG A 503 -2.47 26.58 18.33
N SER A 504 -1.24 26.29 18.73
CA SER A 504 -0.63 26.86 19.94
C SER A 504 -0.46 28.38 19.84
N ILE A 505 0.01 28.87 18.68
CA ILE A 505 0.13 30.31 18.43
C ILE A 505 -1.22 31.00 18.44
N ASN A 506 -2.23 30.38 17.79
CA ASN A 506 -3.59 30.95 17.76
C ASN A 506 -4.20 30.98 19.18
N ASN A 507 -4.05 29.91 19.96
CA ASN A 507 -4.51 29.87 21.34
C ASN A 507 -3.80 30.92 22.22
N TYR A 508 -2.48 31.11 22.00
CA TYR A 508 -1.74 32.18 22.69
C TYR A 508 -2.27 33.57 22.34
N MET A 509 -2.49 33.84 21.05
CA MET A 509 -3.04 35.13 20.61
C MET A 509 -4.46 35.37 21.14
N VAL A 510 -5.30 34.32 21.13
CA VAL A 510 -6.67 34.41 21.71
C VAL A 510 -6.58 34.69 23.21
N ARG A 511 -5.78 33.95 23.97
CA ARG A 511 -5.58 34.18 25.41
C ARG A 511 -5.05 35.59 25.70
N LYS A 512 -4.12 36.11 24.87
CA LYS A 512 -3.60 37.45 25.02
C LYS A 512 -4.69 38.49 24.80
N ARG A 513 -5.54 38.35 23.79
CA ARG A 513 -6.70 39.25 23.56
C ARG A 513 -7.72 39.21 24.72
N PHE A 514 -8.04 38.02 25.22
CA PHE A 514 -8.93 37.91 26.38
C PHE A 514 -8.33 38.51 27.65
N HIS A 515 -7.02 38.45 27.86
CA HIS A 515 -6.38 39.13 29.01
C HIS A 515 -6.32 40.66 28.85
N GLU A 516 -6.26 41.17 27.63
CA GLU A 516 -6.33 42.61 27.38
C GLU A 516 -7.78 43.18 27.52
N ASP A 517 -8.80 42.32 27.28
CA ASP A 517 -10.22 42.73 27.45
C ASP A 517 -10.80 42.41 28.84
N ASP A 518 -10.17 41.54 29.64
CA ASP A 518 -10.67 41.06 30.93
C ASP A 518 -10.58 42.12 32.08
N ASP A 519 -9.84 43.23 31.86
CA ASP A 519 -9.84 44.34 32.82
C ASP A 519 -11.13 45.17 32.81
N LEU A 520 -12.11 44.86 31.92
CA LEU A 520 -13.31 45.71 31.73
C LEU A 520 -14.65 45.00 31.85
N VAL A 521 -14.74 43.68 31.99
CA VAL A 521 -16.07 42.99 32.07
C VAL A 521 -16.09 41.92 33.16
N ILE A 522 -16.66 42.30 34.32
CA ILE A 522 -17.16 41.33 35.32
C ILE A 522 -18.52 40.84 34.83
N ILE A 523 -18.60 39.62 34.31
CA ILE A 523 -19.89 38.97 34.02
C ILE A 523 -20.42 38.40 35.34
N SER A 524 -21.38 39.07 35.97
CA SER A 524 -22.11 38.53 37.11
C SER A 524 -23.24 37.63 36.59
N PHE A 525 -23.21 36.35 36.95
CA PHE A 525 -24.22 35.34 36.58
C PHE A 525 -25.48 35.41 37.49
N GLU A 526 -25.64 36.46 38.30
CA GLU A 526 -26.78 36.59 39.24
C GLU A 526 -28.11 37.07 38.62
N GLU A 527 -28.11 37.55 37.37
CA GLU A 527 -29.35 38.10 36.75
C GLU A 527 -30.12 37.13 35.85
N ALA A 528 -29.78 35.84 35.78
CA ALA A 528 -30.48 34.88 34.93
C ALA A 528 -31.67 34.16 35.60
N ASN A 529 -32.09 34.58 36.84
CA ASN A 529 -33.22 34.00 37.57
C ASN A 529 -34.21 35.08 38.06
N ALA A 530 -34.59 36.03 37.22
CA ALA A 530 -35.73 36.90 37.45
C ALA A 530 -36.78 36.77 36.33
#